data_27648c4a0c116c27344b85879765b2ba
#
_entry.id   27648c4a0c116c27344b85879765b2ba
#
_cell.length_a   1.000
_cell.length_b   1.000
_cell.length_c   1.000
_cell.angle_alpha   90.00
_cell.angle_beta   90.00
_cell.angle_gamma   90.00
#
_symmetry.space_group_name_H-M   'P 1'
#
loop_
_entity.id
_entity.type
_entity.pdbx_description
1 polymer ?
#
loop_
_entity_poly.entity_id
_entity_poly.type
_entity_poly.pdbx_seq_one_letter_code
_entity_poly.pdbx_strand_id
1 'polypeptide(L)'
;MTSSSSWCVLQIGAREHYAIARALHRLGKLQAMLTDCWLPPASLITRLPRTNRLAGRWHSALESATVLSPGYGALLHELGSRMNPFTHHGRPTHARNRRFQAWAARTLAAINPAPRSVFSYSYAALQPFQIAQAAGCRTVLGQIDCGPAEDRVVAEEQRRYPQLATSWLPQPSGYWDQWRKEICIADRIVVNSKWSYRCMLNEGVPEHKLKIIPLVYQAESTLIKPSLKSRDSPELFHLLFLGTICLRKGIARLLDAMHILHGKPIVLMMAGPSELDPTTWAGLSNVHWLGALPRSAVAAAYASADAMILPSLSDGFAITQLESLANQCPVIASQNCGDVIEHGINGWLLDNLEPETIAATIQEAMETHGELPRPLPTPTFDIGDLGHSLINLPEVN
;
A
#
# COMPACT_ATOMS: atom_id res chain seq x y z
N MET A 1 21.92 -6.04 -33.70
CA MET A 1 21.74 -5.20 -32.48
C MET A 1 20.40 -5.57 -31.88
N THR A 2 20.39 -6.36 -30.82
CA THR A 2 19.15 -6.73 -30.14
C THR A 2 18.55 -5.44 -29.53
N SER A 3 17.38 -5.04 -30.00
CA SER A 3 16.60 -3.92 -29.45
C SER A 3 16.42 -4.16 -27.92
N SER A 4 17.26 -3.51 -27.12
CA SER A 4 17.13 -3.64 -25.65
C SER A 4 15.78 -3.03 -25.28
N SER A 5 14.90 -3.84 -24.67
CA SER A 5 13.61 -3.36 -24.18
C SER A 5 13.84 -2.18 -23.21
N SER A 6 13.36 -0.98 -23.55
CA SER A 6 13.46 0.22 -22.73
C SER A 6 12.13 0.53 -22.09
N TRP A 7 12.16 0.93 -20.82
CA TRP A 7 10.98 1.22 -20.03
C TRP A 7 10.96 2.68 -19.56
N CYS A 8 9.80 3.29 -19.63
CA CYS A 8 9.52 4.53 -18.93
C CYS A 8 8.53 4.25 -17.78
N VAL A 9 8.85 4.70 -16.57
CA VAL A 9 8.02 4.48 -15.37
C VAL A 9 7.42 5.79 -14.91
N LEU A 10 6.11 5.85 -14.77
CA LEU A 10 5.35 7.00 -14.31
C LEU A 10 4.78 6.73 -12.91
N GLN A 11 5.12 7.57 -11.95
CA GLN A 11 4.76 7.34 -10.56
C GLN A 11 4.52 8.62 -9.80
N ILE A 12 3.35 8.75 -9.16
CA ILE A 12 3.05 9.79 -8.19
C ILE A 12 3.49 9.32 -6.80
N GLY A 13 4.31 10.12 -6.14
CA GLY A 13 4.81 9.77 -4.81
C GLY A 13 5.94 8.75 -4.82
N ALA A 14 6.47 8.49 -3.64
CA ALA A 14 7.52 7.48 -3.43
C ALA A 14 6.91 6.10 -3.10
N ARG A 15 5.88 5.68 -3.85
CA ARG A 15 5.23 4.39 -3.65
C ARG A 15 6.26 3.27 -3.72
N GLU A 16 6.24 2.38 -2.72
CA GLU A 16 7.16 1.24 -2.61
C GLU A 16 8.64 1.65 -2.75
N HIS A 17 8.98 2.86 -2.31
CA HIS A 17 10.32 3.42 -2.49
C HIS A 17 10.85 3.30 -3.93
N TYR A 18 9.96 3.55 -4.92
CA TYR A 18 10.26 3.46 -6.37
C TYR A 18 10.66 2.05 -6.84
N ALA A 19 10.11 0.98 -6.23
CA ALA A 19 10.51 -0.40 -6.49
C ALA A 19 10.51 -0.77 -7.98
N ILE A 20 9.46 -0.41 -8.74
CA ILE A 20 9.36 -0.67 -10.18
C ILE A 20 10.53 -0.03 -10.95
N ALA A 21 10.78 1.26 -10.72
CA ALA A 21 11.86 1.98 -11.40
C ALA A 21 13.24 1.42 -11.00
N ARG A 22 13.44 1.11 -9.72
CA ARG A 22 14.68 0.52 -9.19
C ARG A 22 14.96 -0.87 -9.79
N ALA A 23 13.93 -1.71 -9.87
CA ALA A 23 14.02 -3.04 -10.46
C ALA A 23 14.45 -2.97 -11.94
N LEU A 24 13.82 -2.11 -12.72
CA LEU A 24 14.16 -1.90 -14.12
C LEU A 24 15.52 -1.23 -14.32
N HIS A 25 15.91 -0.30 -13.43
CA HIS A 25 17.23 0.33 -13.47
C HIS A 25 18.34 -0.68 -13.21
N ARG A 26 18.18 -1.54 -12.18
CA ARG A 26 19.12 -2.62 -11.87
C ARG A 26 19.37 -3.56 -13.05
N LEU A 27 18.33 -3.79 -13.89
CA LEU A 27 18.43 -4.61 -15.09
C LEU A 27 18.92 -3.84 -16.34
N GLY A 28 19.26 -2.55 -16.21
CA GLY A 28 19.64 -1.71 -17.36
C GLY A 28 18.49 -1.49 -18.35
N LYS A 29 17.23 -1.58 -17.90
CA LYS A 29 16.03 -1.46 -18.74
C LYS A 29 15.28 -0.15 -18.54
N LEU A 30 15.58 0.62 -17.49
CA LEU A 30 14.95 1.91 -17.24
C LEU A 30 15.55 2.97 -18.16
N GLN A 31 14.74 3.56 -19.04
CA GLN A 31 15.11 4.72 -19.86
C GLN A 31 14.89 6.02 -19.10
N ALA A 32 13.73 6.15 -18.44
CA ALA A 32 13.43 7.30 -17.61
C ALA A 32 12.36 6.97 -16.54
N MET A 33 12.41 7.68 -15.41
CA MET A 33 11.33 7.74 -14.44
C MET A 33 10.73 9.14 -14.43
N LEU A 34 9.41 9.23 -14.57
CA LEU A 34 8.63 10.46 -14.44
C LEU A 34 7.91 10.44 -13.09
N THR A 35 8.17 11.43 -12.23
CA THR A 35 7.54 11.51 -10.90
C THR A 35 7.11 12.94 -10.59
N ASP A 36 6.13 13.08 -9.71
CA ASP A 36 5.58 14.39 -9.29
C ASP A 36 6.59 15.26 -8.52
N CYS A 37 7.54 14.63 -7.83
CA CYS A 37 8.57 15.32 -7.06
C CYS A 37 9.79 14.41 -6.88
N TRP A 38 10.99 14.97 -7.13
CA TRP A 38 12.26 14.30 -6.89
C TRP A 38 13.20 15.26 -6.16
N LEU A 39 13.71 14.85 -4.99
CA LEU A 39 14.50 15.71 -4.09
C LEU A 39 15.80 14.99 -3.68
N PRO A 40 16.88 15.11 -4.47
CA PRO A 40 18.20 14.63 -4.07
C PRO A 40 18.66 15.25 -2.74
N PRO A 41 19.50 14.58 -1.94
CA PRO A 41 19.99 15.08 -0.66
C PRO A 41 20.70 16.43 -0.73
N ALA A 42 21.32 16.75 -1.88
CA ALA A 42 21.97 18.05 -2.14
C ALA A 42 21.00 19.22 -2.39
N SER A 43 19.69 18.97 -2.49
CA SER A 43 18.69 20.00 -2.71
C SER A 43 18.59 20.96 -1.52
N LEU A 44 18.55 22.26 -1.79
CA LEU A 44 18.41 23.30 -0.75
C LEU A 44 17.13 23.13 0.10
N ILE A 45 16.07 22.56 -0.49
CA ILE A 45 14.79 22.34 0.17
C ILE A 45 14.89 21.29 1.29
N THR A 46 15.78 20.30 1.17
CA THR A 46 15.95 19.27 2.20
C THR A 46 16.54 19.83 3.52
N ARG A 47 17.07 21.03 3.48
CA ARG A 47 17.65 21.74 4.65
C ARG A 47 16.62 22.52 5.46
N LEU A 48 15.36 22.65 4.97
CA LEU A 48 14.32 23.38 5.67
C LEU A 48 13.70 22.54 6.80
N PRO A 49 13.49 23.11 8.01
CA PRO A 49 12.78 22.41 9.07
C PRO A 49 11.36 22.06 8.60
N ARG A 50 10.85 20.87 8.96
CA ARG A 50 9.58 20.27 8.54
C ARG A 50 9.58 19.51 7.20
N THR A 51 10.72 19.28 6.56
CA THR A 51 10.81 18.52 5.30
C THR A 51 10.93 16.99 5.51
N ASN A 52 10.87 16.47 6.73
CA ASN A 52 10.97 15.03 7.02
C ASN A 52 9.97 14.18 6.21
N ARG A 53 8.79 14.74 5.84
CA ARG A 53 7.82 14.07 4.96
C ARG A 53 8.27 13.98 3.50
N LEU A 54 9.31 14.73 3.12
CA LEU A 54 9.88 14.77 1.77
C LEU A 54 11.14 13.91 1.66
N ALA A 55 11.68 13.40 2.76
CA ALA A 55 12.90 12.58 2.79
C ALA A 55 12.78 11.31 1.90
N GLY A 56 11.55 10.76 1.78
CA GLY A 56 11.28 9.62 0.90
C GLY A 56 11.20 9.96 -0.59
N ARG A 57 11.37 11.23 -1.01
CA ARG A 57 11.26 11.65 -2.42
C ARG A 57 12.58 11.51 -3.20
N TRP A 58 13.45 10.66 -2.75
CA TRP A 58 14.70 10.26 -3.39
C TRP A 58 15.09 8.84 -2.96
N HIS A 59 15.86 8.18 -3.79
CA HIS A 59 16.42 6.87 -3.47
C HIS A 59 17.80 6.70 -4.13
N SER A 60 18.80 6.26 -3.36
CA SER A 60 20.20 6.11 -3.83
C SER A 60 20.35 5.19 -5.03
N ALA A 61 19.58 4.10 -5.11
CA ALA A 61 19.61 3.18 -6.25
C ALA A 61 19.15 3.79 -7.59
N LEU A 62 18.62 5.02 -7.60
CA LEU A 62 18.22 5.75 -8.80
C LEU A 62 19.07 7.01 -9.02
N GLU A 63 20.18 7.17 -8.31
CA GLU A 63 21.05 8.35 -8.43
C GLU A 63 21.59 8.54 -9.84
N SER A 64 21.96 7.44 -10.51
CA SER A 64 22.45 7.44 -11.90
C SER A 64 21.33 7.33 -12.96
N ALA A 65 20.06 7.20 -12.54
CA ALA A 65 18.94 7.07 -13.45
C ALA A 65 18.48 8.44 -13.97
N THR A 66 17.90 8.46 -15.18
CA THR A 66 17.21 9.63 -15.70
C THR A 66 15.87 9.79 -14.98
N VAL A 67 15.78 10.76 -14.07
CA VAL A 67 14.57 11.08 -13.34
C VAL A 67 14.06 12.47 -13.72
N LEU A 68 12.83 12.55 -14.21
CA LEU A 68 12.17 13.77 -14.63
C LEU A 68 11.04 14.12 -13.64
N SER A 69 10.95 15.38 -13.28
CA SER A 69 9.86 15.90 -12.42
C SER A 69 9.48 17.33 -12.83
N PRO A 70 8.24 17.79 -12.57
CA PRO A 70 7.76 19.11 -12.99
C PRO A 70 8.38 20.26 -12.18
N GLY A 71 9.38 19.98 -11.35
CA GLY A 71 10.05 20.96 -10.51
C GLY A 71 9.29 21.37 -9.25
N TYR A 72 9.82 22.33 -8.51
CA TYR A 72 9.35 22.68 -7.16
C TYR A 72 7.99 23.38 -7.11
N GLY A 73 7.52 23.95 -8.20
CA GLY A 73 6.21 24.63 -8.25
C GLY A 73 5.03 23.71 -7.93
N ALA A 74 5.11 22.45 -8.37
CA ALA A 74 4.10 21.43 -8.05
C ALA A 74 4.08 21.10 -6.54
N LEU A 75 5.25 21.08 -5.91
CA LEU A 75 5.40 20.84 -4.46
C LEU A 75 4.80 21.98 -3.63
N LEU A 76 5.07 23.25 -4.01
CA LEU A 76 4.53 24.42 -3.32
C LEU A 76 3.00 24.46 -3.40
N HIS A 77 2.44 24.09 -4.54
CA HIS A 77 0.99 24.00 -4.71
C HIS A 77 0.37 22.88 -3.86
N GLU A 78 1.04 21.74 -3.74
CA GLU A 78 0.56 20.61 -2.88
C GLU A 78 0.61 21.00 -1.40
N LEU A 79 1.65 21.68 -0.95
CA LEU A 79 1.76 22.19 0.41
C LEU A 79 0.66 23.24 0.69
N GLY A 80 0.41 24.16 -0.24
CA GLY A 80 -0.65 25.17 -0.10
C GLY A 80 -2.06 24.56 -0.09
N SER A 81 -2.33 23.53 -0.90
CA SER A 81 -3.65 22.89 -0.93
C SER A 81 -3.98 22.10 0.34
N ARG A 82 -2.95 21.60 1.05
CA ARG A 82 -3.12 20.89 2.34
C ARG A 82 -3.36 21.84 3.53
N MET A 83 -3.03 23.10 3.38
CA MET A 83 -3.29 24.12 4.40
C MET A 83 -4.73 24.67 4.34
N ASN A 84 -5.51 24.30 3.32
CA ASN A 84 -6.89 24.73 3.19
C ASN A 84 -7.83 23.72 3.90
N PRO A 85 -8.43 24.09 5.06
CA PRO A 85 -9.29 23.20 5.85
C PRO A 85 -10.63 22.85 5.15
N PHE A 86 -10.97 23.57 4.05
CA PHE A 86 -12.22 23.36 3.30
C PHE A 86 -12.11 22.37 2.14
N THR A 87 -10.97 21.68 1.96
CA THR A 87 -10.85 20.67 0.92
C THR A 87 -11.41 19.33 1.44
N HIS A 88 -12.56 18.92 0.89
CA HIS A 88 -13.10 17.59 1.13
C HIS A 88 -12.09 16.50 0.76
N HIS A 89 -12.00 15.43 1.58
CA HIS A 89 -11.15 14.27 1.34
C HIS A 89 -11.37 13.73 -0.09
N GLY A 90 -10.28 13.46 -0.82
CA GLY A 90 -10.31 12.96 -2.20
C GLY A 90 -10.15 14.00 -3.32
N ARG A 91 -10.78 15.17 -3.24
CA ARG A 91 -10.69 16.20 -4.31
C ARG A 91 -9.26 16.69 -4.62
N PRO A 92 -8.38 16.92 -3.62
CA PRO A 92 -6.98 17.29 -3.88
C PRO A 92 -6.21 16.21 -4.64
N THR A 93 -6.50 14.94 -4.35
CA THR A 93 -5.87 13.79 -5.01
C THR A 93 -6.23 13.74 -6.50
N HIS A 94 -7.51 13.94 -6.85
CA HIS A 94 -7.95 13.94 -8.25
C HIS A 94 -7.33 15.07 -9.06
N ALA A 95 -7.26 16.28 -8.49
CA ALA A 95 -6.64 17.43 -9.14
C ALA A 95 -5.13 17.21 -9.35
N ARG A 96 -4.44 16.62 -8.37
CA ARG A 96 -3.03 16.23 -8.48
C ARG A 96 -2.82 15.20 -9.59
N ASN A 97 -3.63 14.14 -9.62
CA ASN A 97 -3.53 13.07 -10.62
C ASN A 97 -3.73 13.62 -12.04
N ARG A 98 -4.72 14.49 -12.26
CA ARG A 98 -4.95 15.13 -13.57
C ARG A 98 -3.77 16.00 -14.02
N ARG A 99 -3.21 16.82 -13.11
CA ARG A 99 -2.03 17.66 -13.42
C ARG A 99 -0.82 16.81 -13.76
N PHE A 100 -0.59 15.75 -12.98
CA PHE A 100 0.50 14.84 -13.24
C PHE A 100 0.35 14.16 -14.60
N GLN A 101 -0.84 13.64 -14.93
CA GLN A 101 -1.11 13.01 -16.22
C GLN A 101 -0.81 13.95 -17.40
N ALA A 102 -1.30 15.20 -17.33
CA ALA A 102 -1.09 16.18 -18.39
C ALA A 102 0.39 16.54 -18.56
N TRP A 103 1.14 16.65 -17.47
CA TRP A 103 2.57 16.87 -17.51
C TRP A 103 3.33 15.63 -18.03
N ALA A 104 3.03 14.46 -17.50
CA ALA A 104 3.68 13.20 -17.87
C ALA A 104 3.45 12.85 -19.35
N ALA A 105 2.24 13.06 -19.87
CA ALA A 105 1.91 12.87 -21.28
C ALA A 105 2.76 13.74 -22.21
N ARG A 106 2.89 15.04 -21.91
CA ARG A 106 3.75 15.96 -22.68
C ARG A 106 5.22 15.58 -22.60
N THR A 107 5.68 15.22 -21.41
CA THR A 107 7.08 14.82 -21.19
C THR A 107 7.38 13.51 -21.92
N LEU A 108 6.48 12.52 -21.86
CA LEU A 108 6.61 11.25 -22.55
C LEU A 108 6.68 11.42 -24.07
N ALA A 109 5.83 12.31 -24.65
CA ALA A 109 5.85 12.63 -26.07
C ALA A 109 7.17 13.24 -26.55
N ALA A 110 7.92 13.88 -25.65
CA ALA A 110 9.24 14.48 -25.96
C ALA A 110 10.42 13.51 -25.79
N ILE A 111 10.18 12.32 -25.23
CA ILE A 111 11.26 11.31 -25.07
C ILE A 111 11.59 10.70 -26.43
N ASN A 112 12.86 10.84 -26.85
CA ASN A 112 13.36 10.29 -28.11
C ASN A 112 14.69 9.54 -27.88
N PRO A 113 14.83 8.25 -28.29
CA PRO A 113 13.77 7.44 -28.91
C PRO A 113 12.62 7.12 -27.95
N ALA A 114 11.43 6.82 -28.48
CA ALA A 114 10.29 6.41 -27.69
C ALA A 114 10.60 5.11 -26.91
N PRO A 115 10.15 4.97 -25.65
CA PRO A 115 10.34 3.73 -24.90
C PRO A 115 9.56 2.57 -25.53
N ARG A 116 10.05 1.35 -25.38
CA ARG A 116 9.31 0.16 -25.84
C ARG A 116 8.10 -0.10 -24.95
N SER A 117 8.22 0.18 -23.65
CA SER A 117 7.15 -0.04 -22.67
C SER A 117 6.99 1.15 -21.73
N VAL A 118 5.76 1.42 -21.34
CA VAL A 118 5.41 2.46 -20.37
C VAL A 118 4.63 1.83 -19.23
N PHE A 119 5.15 1.96 -18.02
CA PHE A 119 4.46 1.59 -16.79
C PHE A 119 3.86 2.82 -16.12
N SER A 120 2.63 2.73 -15.66
CA SER A 120 2.00 3.75 -14.79
C SER A 120 1.10 3.09 -13.76
N TYR A 121 1.01 3.69 -12.57
CA TYR A 121 0.00 3.28 -11.60
C TYR A 121 -1.39 3.80 -11.98
N SER A 122 -2.43 3.05 -11.58
CA SER A 122 -3.84 3.40 -11.77
C SER A 122 -4.17 4.81 -11.25
N TYR A 123 -5.20 5.41 -11.84
CA TYR A 123 -5.70 6.76 -11.58
C TYR A 123 -4.80 7.90 -12.08
N ALA A 124 -3.69 7.57 -12.73
CA ALA A 124 -2.75 8.54 -13.30
C ALA A 124 -2.20 8.11 -14.68
N ALA A 125 -2.81 7.13 -15.34
CA ALA A 125 -2.28 6.48 -16.52
C ALA A 125 -2.95 6.89 -17.84
N LEU A 126 -4.21 7.35 -17.84
CA LEU A 126 -5.01 7.47 -19.07
C LEU A 126 -4.33 8.32 -20.16
N GLN A 127 -3.98 9.58 -19.85
CA GLN A 127 -3.38 10.47 -20.85
C GLN A 127 -1.98 9.99 -21.29
N PRO A 128 -1.06 9.60 -20.39
CA PRO A 128 0.21 9.02 -20.80
C PRO A 128 0.08 7.77 -21.66
N PHE A 129 -0.89 6.88 -21.37
CA PHE A 129 -1.10 5.67 -22.15
C PHE A 129 -1.64 5.96 -23.56
N GLN A 130 -2.48 6.97 -23.73
CA GLN A 130 -2.91 7.44 -25.06
C GLN A 130 -1.70 7.87 -25.92
N ILE A 131 -0.75 8.61 -25.33
CA ILE A 131 0.49 9.02 -26.00
C ILE A 131 1.38 7.79 -26.28
N ALA A 132 1.53 6.90 -25.31
CA ALA A 132 2.33 5.69 -25.44
C ALA A 132 1.82 4.79 -26.58
N GLN A 133 0.51 4.53 -26.66
CA GLN A 133 -0.10 3.75 -27.74
C GLN A 133 0.07 4.41 -29.12
N ALA A 134 -0.13 5.72 -29.21
CA ALA A 134 0.08 6.45 -30.45
C ALA A 134 1.55 6.35 -30.95
N ALA A 135 2.49 6.16 -30.05
CA ALA A 135 3.92 5.93 -30.33
C ALA A 135 4.29 4.44 -30.49
N GLY A 136 3.31 3.51 -30.48
CA GLY A 136 3.56 2.07 -30.57
C GLY A 136 4.20 1.45 -29.33
N CYS A 137 4.15 2.14 -28.18
CA CYS A 137 4.68 1.62 -26.93
C CYS A 137 3.67 0.67 -26.27
N ARG A 138 4.19 -0.38 -25.64
CA ARG A 138 3.40 -1.27 -24.76
C ARG A 138 3.03 -0.54 -23.47
N THR A 139 1.80 -0.70 -23.00
CA THR A 139 1.29 -0.08 -21.78
C THR A 139 1.08 -1.12 -20.67
N VAL A 140 1.62 -0.85 -19.48
CA VAL A 140 1.51 -1.72 -18.31
C VAL A 140 0.97 -0.90 -17.14
N LEU A 141 -0.23 -1.24 -16.67
CA LEU A 141 -0.90 -0.58 -15.56
C LEU A 141 -0.58 -1.31 -14.25
N GLY A 142 -0.08 -0.61 -13.24
CA GLY A 142 -0.01 -1.10 -11.87
C GLY A 142 -1.28 -0.74 -11.11
N GLN A 143 -2.17 -1.71 -10.89
CA GLN A 143 -3.39 -1.50 -10.11
C GLN A 143 -3.07 -1.55 -8.61
N ILE A 144 -3.33 -0.47 -7.90
CA ILE A 144 -2.85 -0.28 -6.53
C ILE A 144 -3.81 -0.77 -5.44
N ASP A 145 -5.09 -0.91 -5.77
CA ASP A 145 -6.19 -1.30 -4.88
C ASP A 145 -7.20 -2.18 -5.63
N CYS A 146 -8.34 -2.44 -5.02
CA CYS A 146 -9.39 -3.27 -5.62
C CYS A 146 -10.39 -2.49 -6.48
N GLY A 147 -10.11 -1.22 -6.81
CA GLY A 147 -10.94 -0.40 -7.68
C GLY A 147 -12.37 -0.21 -7.15
N PRO A 148 -13.40 -0.22 -8.02
CA PRO A 148 -14.79 -0.04 -7.60
C PRO A 148 -15.28 -1.05 -6.56
N ALA A 149 -14.69 -2.25 -6.52
CA ALA A 149 -15.03 -3.26 -5.51
C ALA A 149 -14.72 -2.78 -4.09
N GLU A 150 -13.60 -2.08 -3.90
CA GLU A 150 -13.23 -1.52 -2.60
C GLU A 150 -14.24 -0.46 -2.13
N ASP A 151 -14.65 0.43 -3.04
CA ASP A 151 -15.64 1.48 -2.74
C ASP A 151 -16.98 0.88 -2.31
N ARG A 152 -17.43 -0.21 -2.98
CA ARG A 152 -18.65 -0.93 -2.60
C ARG A 152 -18.55 -1.60 -1.22
N VAL A 153 -17.40 -2.22 -0.92
CA VAL A 153 -17.15 -2.86 0.37
C VAL A 153 -17.19 -1.83 1.50
N VAL A 154 -16.57 -0.67 1.32
CA VAL A 154 -16.60 0.40 2.34
C VAL A 154 -18.00 0.98 2.49
N ALA A 155 -18.74 1.18 1.39
CA ALA A 155 -20.12 1.66 1.44
C ALA A 155 -21.05 0.67 2.18
N GLU A 156 -20.85 -0.63 2.01
CA GLU A 156 -21.59 -1.67 2.75
C GLU A 156 -21.26 -1.62 4.24
N GLU A 157 -19.98 -1.53 4.58
CA GLU A 157 -19.54 -1.45 5.97
C GLU A 157 -20.05 -0.18 6.65
N GLN A 158 -20.11 0.95 5.94
CA GLN A 158 -20.70 2.19 6.47
C GLN A 158 -22.21 2.03 6.76
N ARG A 159 -22.93 1.25 5.94
CA ARG A 159 -24.35 0.95 6.19
C ARG A 159 -24.53 0.01 7.37
N ARG A 160 -23.60 -0.93 7.58
CA ARG A 160 -23.61 -1.84 8.73
C ARG A 160 -23.31 -1.11 10.05
N TYR A 161 -22.45 -0.08 10.00
CA TYR A 161 -22.01 0.71 11.16
C TYR A 161 -22.32 2.21 10.99
N PRO A 162 -23.62 2.59 10.89
CA PRO A 162 -24.00 3.98 10.63
C PRO A 162 -23.66 4.93 11.78
N GLN A 163 -23.44 4.40 12.99
CA GLN A 163 -23.05 5.16 14.18
C GLN A 163 -21.57 5.58 14.15
N LEU A 164 -20.75 4.96 13.31
CA LEU A 164 -19.36 5.33 13.19
C LEU A 164 -19.22 6.50 12.23
N ALA A 165 -19.03 7.69 12.78
CA ALA A 165 -18.71 8.86 11.98
C ALA A 165 -17.35 8.64 11.28
N THR A 166 -17.34 8.67 9.97
CA THR A 166 -16.15 8.52 9.15
C THR A 166 -16.02 9.68 8.18
N SER A 167 -14.78 10.01 7.83
CA SER A 167 -14.49 10.97 6.79
C SER A 167 -14.57 10.38 5.36
N TRP A 168 -14.84 9.08 5.22
CA TRP A 168 -14.98 8.44 3.92
C TRP A 168 -16.21 8.95 3.17
N LEU A 169 -16.01 9.22 1.88
CA LEU A 169 -17.06 9.57 0.93
C LEU A 169 -16.87 8.74 -0.34
N PRO A 170 -17.95 8.31 -0.99
CA PRO A 170 -17.87 7.60 -2.26
C PRO A 170 -17.20 8.47 -3.32
N GLN A 171 -16.54 7.83 -4.27
CA GLN A 171 -15.87 8.53 -5.36
C GLN A 171 -16.88 9.34 -6.19
N PRO A 172 -16.50 10.53 -6.70
CA PRO A 172 -17.40 11.36 -7.48
C PRO A 172 -17.80 10.66 -8.80
N SER A 173 -18.94 11.06 -9.35
CA SER A 173 -19.42 10.57 -10.65
C SER A 173 -18.34 10.75 -11.74
N GLY A 174 -18.21 9.77 -12.61
CA GLY A 174 -17.21 9.75 -13.68
C GLY A 174 -15.79 9.33 -13.26
N TYR A 175 -15.49 9.18 -11.96
CA TYR A 175 -14.19 8.70 -11.50
C TYR A 175 -13.93 7.26 -12.00
N TRP A 176 -14.89 6.38 -11.79
CA TRP A 176 -14.78 5.00 -12.24
C TRP A 176 -14.84 4.85 -13.75
N ASP A 177 -15.44 5.80 -14.48
CA ASP A 177 -15.42 5.80 -15.95
C ASP A 177 -14.01 6.12 -16.48
N GLN A 178 -13.26 7.01 -15.83
CA GLN A 178 -11.86 7.24 -16.17
C GLN A 178 -11.01 6.02 -15.88
N TRP A 179 -11.20 5.38 -14.73
CA TRP A 179 -10.53 4.14 -14.40
C TRP A 179 -10.82 3.03 -15.42
N ARG A 180 -12.09 2.84 -15.85
CA ARG A 180 -12.44 1.87 -16.90
C ARG A 180 -11.71 2.15 -18.21
N LYS A 181 -11.52 3.42 -18.56
CA LYS A 181 -10.74 3.80 -19.75
C LYS A 181 -9.26 3.45 -19.58
N GLU A 182 -8.67 3.63 -18.40
CA GLU A 182 -7.29 3.19 -18.11
C GLU A 182 -7.15 1.66 -18.25
N ILE A 183 -8.08 0.90 -17.68
CA ILE A 183 -8.13 -0.57 -17.78
C ILE A 183 -8.28 -1.03 -19.24
N CYS A 184 -9.13 -0.36 -20.00
CA CYS A 184 -9.39 -0.70 -21.41
C CYS A 184 -8.12 -0.49 -22.26
N ILE A 185 -7.44 0.66 -22.10
CA ILE A 185 -6.26 1.03 -22.89
C ILE A 185 -5.00 0.28 -22.47
N ALA A 186 -4.91 -0.24 -21.24
CA ALA A 186 -3.75 -0.99 -20.78
C ALA A 186 -3.62 -2.34 -21.51
N ASP A 187 -2.40 -2.65 -22.00
CA ASP A 187 -2.10 -3.96 -22.60
C ASP A 187 -1.96 -5.04 -21.54
N ARG A 188 -1.37 -4.68 -20.38
CA ARG A 188 -1.21 -5.56 -19.22
C ARG A 188 -1.52 -4.79 -17.94
N ILE A 189 -2.03 -5.53 -16.95
CA ILE A 189 -2.41 -4.99 -15.65
C ILE A 189 -1.75 -5.85 -14.58
N VAL A 190 -0.88 -5.23 -13.80
CA VAL A 190 -0.23 -5.85 -12.65
C VAL A 190 -1.09 -5.58 -11.41
N VAL A 191 -1.43 -6.63 -10.69
CA VAL A 191 -2.10 -6.59 -9.39
C VAL A 191 -1.19 -7.23 -8.34
N ASN A 192 -1.35 -6.90 -7.06
CA ASN A 192 -0.38 -7.28 -6.05
C ASN A 192 -0.77 -8.53 -5.23
N SER A 193 -2.01 -9.02 -5.35
CA SER A 193 -2.52 -10.18 -4.60
C SER A 193 -3.61 -10.93 -5.36
N LYS A 194 -3.91 -12.15 -4.90
CA LYS A 194 -5.06 -12.92 -5.38
C LYS A 194 -6.39 -12.20 -5.12
N TRP A 195 -6.48 -11.44 -4.02
CA TRP A 195 -7.65 -10.63 -3.73
C TRP A 195 -7.87 -9.57 -4.80
N SER A 196 -6.85 -8.73 -5.07
CA SER A 196 -6.92 -7.73 -6.13
C SER A 196 -7.21 -8.35 -7.49
N TYR A 197 -6.62 -9.51 -7.80
CA TYR A 197 -6.86 -10.26 -9.03
C TYR A 197 -8.34 -10.64 -9.18
N ARG A 198 -8.93 -11.25 -8.11
CA ARG A 198 -10.36 -11.60 -8.10
C ARG A 198 -11.26 -10.37 -8.23
N CYS A 199 -10.91 -9.28 -7.56
CA CYS A 199 -11.65 -8.01 -7.68
C CYS A 199 -11.66 -7.50 -9.13
N MET A 200 -10.51 -7.53 -9.81
CA MET A 200 -10.43 -7.10 -11.21
C MET A 200 -11.23 -8.00 -12.14
N LEU A 201 -11.19 -9.33 -11.96
CA LEU A 201 -12.04 -10.24 -12.73
C LEU A 201 -13.54 -9.94 -12.54
N ASN A 202 -13.97 -9.70 -11.30
CA ASN A 202 -15.36 -9.37 -10.97
C ASN A 202 -15.80 -8.01 -11.55
N GLU A 203 -14.85 -7.10 -11.80
CA GLU A 203 -15.09 -5.84 -12.52
C GLU A 203 -15.11 -6.01 -14.06
N GLY A 204 -14.97 -7.24 -14.56
CA GLY A 204 -15.00 -7.54 -15.99
C GLY A 204 -13.68 -7.30 -16.72
N VAL A 205 -12.57 -7.18 -15.99
CA VAL A 205 -11.24 -7.07 -16.60
C VAL A 205 -10.86 -8.42 -17.21
N PRO A 206 -10.47 -8.46 -18.51
CA PRO A 206 -10.09 -9.72 -19.16
C PRO A 206 -8.90 -10.39 -18.46
N GLU A 207 -9.03 -11.68 -18.17
CA GLU A 207 -8.02 -12.46 -17.44
C GLU A 207 -6.64 -12.40 -18.09
N HIS A 208 -6.59 -12.46 -19.43
CA HIS A 208 -5.33 -12.42 -20.18
C HIS A 208 -4.52 -11.13 -20.00
N LYS A 209 -5.15 -10.03 -19.56
CA LYS A 209 -4.45 -8.79 -19.21
C LYS A 209 -3.83 -8.82 -17.82
N LEU A 210 -4.32 -9.66 -16.91
CA LEU A 210 -3.97 -9.65 -15.49
C LEU A 210 -2.72 -10.48 -15.20
N LYS A 211 -1.87 -9.96 -14.33
CA LYS A 211 -0.73 -10.67 -13.74
C LYS A 211 -0.57 -10.29 -12.28
N ILE A 212 -0.46 -11.29 -11.41
CA ILE A 212 -0.10 -11.07 -10.01
C ILE A 212 1.43 -10.89 -9.92
N ILE A 213 1.85 -9.76 -9.38
CA ILE A 213 3.24 -9.48 -9.00
C ILE A 213 3.19 -8.83 -7.61
N PRO A 214 3.58 -9.54 -6.54
CA PRO A 214 3.55 -9.01 -5.17
C PRO A 214 4.42 -7.78 -4.99
N LEU A 215 4.11 -6.96 -3.97
CA LEU A 215 4.95 -5.83 -3.59
C LEU A 215 6.27 -6.31 -3.02
N VAL A 216 7.34 -5.57 -3.30
CA VAL A 216 8.68 -5.83 -2.75
C VAL A 216 8.81 -5.16 -1.38
N TYR A 217 9.29 -5.92 -0.41
CA TYR A 217 9.74 -5.40 0.86
C TYR A 217 11.21 -5.71 1.07
N GLN A 218 11.98 -4.70 1.40
CA GLN A 218 13.37 -4.83 1.79
C GLN A 218 13.48 -4.39 3.25
N ALA A 219 13.73 -5.34 4.14
CA ALA A 219 13.99 -5.04 5.55
C ALA A 219 15.17 -4.06 5.64
N GLU A 220 15.00 -2.97 6.37
CA GLU A 220 16.14 -2.12 6.74
C GLU A 220 17.06 -2.97 7.63
N SER A 221 18.37 -2.92 7.41
CA SER A 221 19.38 -3.74 8.08
C SER A 221 19.49 -3.53 9.60
N THR A 222 18.69 -2.67 10.17
CA THR A 222 18.50 -2.52 11.62
C THR A 222 17.40 -3.45 12.12
N LEU A 223 17.63 -4.77 12.00
CA LEU A 223 16.90 -5.72 12.84
C LEU A 223 17.25 -5.36 14.29
N ILE A 224 16.33 -4.67 14.96
CA ILE A 224 16.38 -4.63 16.43
C ILE A 224 16.25 -6.09 16.83
N LYS A 225 17.36 -6.66 17.35
CA LYS A 225 17.25 -7.99 17.99
C LYS A 225 16.13 -7.84 18.99
N PRO A 226 15.11 -8.73 18.95
CA PRO A 226 14.07 -8.65 19.96
C PRO A 226 14.76 -8.67 21.30
N SER A 227 14.72 -7.57 22.01
CA SER A 227 15.06 -7.54 23.42
C SER A 227 14.11 -8.55 24.05
N LEU A 228 14.66 -9.54 24.75
CA LEU A 228 13.85 -10.46 25.54
C LEU A 228 12.92 -9.57 26.35
N LYS A 229 11.63 -9.62 26.03
CA LYS A 229 10.62 -8.70 26.54
C LYS A 229 10.73 -8.66 28.06
N SER A 230 11.13 -7.53 28.64
CA SER A 230 10.75 -7.22 30.01
C SER A 230 9.24 -6.95 29.95
N ARG A 231 8.44 -7.98 30.19
CA ARG A 231 6.99 -7.84 30.28
C ARG A 231 6.67 -7.27 31.64
N ASP A 232 6.14 -6.07 31.66
CA ASP A 232 5.58 -5.48 32.89
C ASP A 232 4.38 -6.28 33.42
N SER A 233 3.78 -7.13 32.55
CA SER A 233 2.73 -8.09 32.88
C SER A 233 2.83 -9.30 31.96
N PRO A 234 3.41 -10.44 32.39
CA PRO A 234 3.53 -11.65 31.59
C PRO A 234 2.21 -12.34 31.23
N GLU A 235 1.10 -11.87 31.79
CA GLU A 235 -0.24 -12.45 31.62
C GLU A 235 -1.07 -11.85 30.48
N LEU A 236 -0.64 -10.70 29.90
CA LEU A 236 -1.41 -10.02 28.86
C LEU A 236 -0.90 -10.34 27.46
N PHE A 237 -1.82 -10.71 26.55
CA PHE A 237 -1.55 -10.85 25.13
C PHE A 237 -1.70 -9.51 24.43
N HIS A 238 -0.59 -8.97 23.90
CA HIS A 238 -0.53 -7.66 23.25
C HIS A 238 -0.76 -7.81 21.76
N LEU A 239 -1.93 -7.38 21.30
CA LEU A 239 -2.32 -7.34 19.90
C LEU A 239 -2.03 -5.95 19.33
N LEU A 240 -1.37 -5.86 18.17
CA LEU A 240 -1.03 -4.61 17.50
C LEU A 240 -1.83 -4.47 16.19
N PHE A 241 -2.54 -3.37 16.02
CA PHE A 241 -2.98 -2.90 14.71
C PHE A 241 -2.10 -1.73 14.29
N LEU A 242 -1.52 -1.78 13.07
CA LEU A 242 -0.68 -0.71 12.54
C LEU A 242 -1.12 -0.29 11.15
N GLY A 243 -1.61 0.94 11.03
CA GLY A 243 -2.12 1.51 9.78
C GLY A 243 -3.16 2.59 10.02
N THR A 244 -3.78 3.08 8.96
CA THR A 244 -4.92 4.02 9.06
C THR A 244 -6.11 3.32 9.71
N ILE A 245 -6.65 3.89 10.78
CA ILE A 245 -7.83 3.41 11.48
C ILE A 245 -9.06 3.85 10.68
N CYS A 246 -9.61 2.94 9.86
CA CYS A 246 -10.73 3.21 8.96
C CYS A 246 -11.58 1.96 8.72
N LEU A 247 -12.79 2.15 8.18
CA LEU A 247 -13.72 1.03 7.90
C LEU A 247 -13.10 0.00 6.96
N ARG A 248 -12.43 0.43 5.91
CA ARG A 248 -11.76 -0.45 4.94
C ARG A 248 -10.83 -1.47 5.59
N LYS A 249 -10.19 -1.08 6.67
CA LYS A 249 -9.27 -1.94 7.44
C LYS A 249 -9.98 -2.85 8.46
N GLY A 250 -11.32 -2.88 8.44
CA GLY A 250 -12.11 -3.76 9.30
C GLY A 250 -12.13 -3.36 10.78
N ILE A 251 -11.82 -2.10 11.08
CA ILE A 251 -11.72 -1.62 12.47
C ILE A 251 -13.04 -1.74 13.21
N ALA A 252 -14.18 -1.49 12.55
CA ALA A 252 -15.48 -1.62 13.19
C ALA A 252 -15.71 -3.03 13.74
N ARG A 253 -15.44 -4.04 12.92
CA ARG A 253 -15.59 -5.46 13.30
C ARG A 253 -14.54 -5.89 14.33
N LEU A 254 -13.33 -5.32 14.27
CA LEU A 254 -12.30 -5.55 15.27
C LEU A 254 -12.71 -5.01 16.65
N LEU A 255 -13.31 -3.84 16.69
CA LEU A 255 -13.82 -3.27 17.95
C LEU A 255 -14.96 -4.11 18.55
N ASP A 256 -15.87 -4.62 17.72
CA ASP A 256 -16.90 -5.58 18.18
C ASP A 256 -16.26 -6.88 18.69
N ALA A 257 -15.23 -7.39 18.03
CA ALA A 257 -14.48 -8.55 18.51
C ALA A 257 -13.78 -8.27 19.84
N MET A 258 -13.20 -7.06 20.04
CA MET A 258 -12.62 -6.67 21.32
C MET A 258 -13.66 -6.49 22.42
N HIS A 259 -14.90 -6.13 22.07
CA HIS A 259 -16.01 -6.13 23.01
C HIS A 259 -16.37 -7.55 23.47
N ILE A 260 -16.40 -8.52 22.55
CA ILE A 260 -16.60 -9.95 22.87
C ILE A 260 -15.48 -10.46 23.79
N LEU A 261 -14.26 -10.00 23.57
CA LEU A 261 -13.07 -10.38 24.34
C LEU A 261 -12.89 -9.59 25.65
N HIS A 262 -13.88 -8.76 26.01
CA HIS A 262 -13.82 -8.01 27.28
C HIS A 262 -13.64 -8.94 28.49
N GLY A 263 -12.71 -8.63 29.38
CA GLY A 263 -12.37 -9.45 30.55
C GLY A 263 -11.39 -10.59 30.28
N LYS A 264 -10.98 -10.81 29.02
CA LYS A 264 -9.86 -11.71 28.68
C LYS A 264 -8.53 -10.97 28.82
N PRO A 265 -7.40 -11.67 29.03
CA PRO A 265 -6.09 -11.06 29.16
C PRO A 265 -5.51 -10.61 27.79
N ILE A 266 -6.28 -9.85 27.03
CA ILE A 266 -5.96 -9.42 25.66
C ILE A 266 -6.11 -7.91 25.59
N VAL A 267 -5.08 -7.23 25.09
CA VAL A 267 -5.05 -5.78 24.91
C VAL A 267 -4.73 -5.46 23.45
N LEU A 268 -5.56 -4.62 22.81
CA LEU A 268 -5.33 -4.11 21.48
C LEU A 268 -4.69 -2.72 21.53
N MET A 269 -3.53 -2.58 20.91
CA MET A 269 -2.86 -1.32 20.64
C MET A 269 -3.07 -0.93 19.19
N MET A 270 -3.72 0.20 18.93
CA MET A 270 -3.94 0.73 17.58
C MET A 270 -2.99 1.89 17.30
N ALA A 271 -2.15 1.75 16.28
CA ALA A 271 -1.18 2.77 15.89
C ALA A 271 -1.43 3.26 14.47
N GLY A 272 -1.62 4.57 14.31
CA GLY A 272 -1.82 5.24 13.03
C GLY A 272 -2.80 6.40 13.10
N PRO A 273 -2.95 7.16 12.00
CA PRO A 273 -3.97 8.19 11.88
C PRO A 273 -5.37 7.56 11.86
N SER A 274 -6.35 8.27 12.39
CA SER A 274 -7.74 7.79 12.42
C SER A 274 -8.64 8.62 11.49
N GLU A 275 -9.49 7.92 10.74
CA GLU A 275 -10.64 8.45 10.01
C GLU A 275 -11.94 8.30 10.83
N LEU A 276 -11.90 7.56 11.95
CA LEU A 276 -13.00 7.37 12.87
C LEU A 276 -12.84 8.27 14.09
N ASP A 277 -13.95 8.64 14.73
CA ASP A 277 -13.93 9.38 15.98
C ASP A 277 -13.36 8.49 17.12
N PRO A 278 -12.33 8.94 17.85
CA PRO A 278 -11.78 8.19 18.98
C PRO A 278 -12.78 7.86 20.10
N THR A 279 -13.89 8.59 20.22
CA THR A 279 -14.96 8.26 21.18
C THR A 279 -15.57 6.89 20.91
N THR A 280 -15.45 6.36 19.69
CA THR A 280 -15.98 5.06 19.25
C THR A 280 -15.47 3.90 20.13
N TRP A 281 -14.25 3.96 20.65
CA TRP A 281 -13.67 2.90 21.49
C TRP A 281 -13.36 3.35 22.92
N ALA A 282 -13.80 4.56 23.32
CA ALA A 282 -13.52 5.09 24.65
C ALA A 282 -14.09 4.23 25.79
N GLY A 283 -15.12 3.42 25.53
CA GLY A 283 -15.71 2.48 26.50
C GLY A 283 -15.02 1.12 26.59
N LEU A 284 -14.03 0.83 25.74
CA LEU A 284 -13.32 -0.45 25.70
C LEU A 284 -12.00 -0.33 26.47
N SER A 285 -11.96 -0.84 27.72
CA SER A 285 -10.77 -0.78 28.57
C SER A 285 -9.57 -1.58 28.04
N ASN A 286 -9.82 -2.51 27.11
CA ASN A 286 -8.82 -3.36 26.46
C ASN A 286 -8.38 -2.85 25.07
N VAL A 287 -8.72 -1.59 24.71
CA VAL A 287 -8.35 -0.97 23.41
C VAL A 287 -7.66 0.36 23.67
N HIS A 288 -6.45 0.53 23.15
CA HIS A 288 -5.64 1.74 23.31
C HIS A 288 -5.20 2.30 21.97
N TRP A 289 -5.47 3.58 21.73
CA TRP A 289 -4.98 4.27 20.53
C TRP A 289 -3.70 5.05 20.86
N LEU A 290 -2.63 4.74 20.13
CA LEU A 290 -1.30 5.33 20.29
C LEU A 290 -1.08 6.57 19.41
N GLY A 291 -2.05 6.92 18.55
CA GLY A 291 -1.83 7.92 17.51
C GLY A 291 -0.89 7.45 16.41
N ALA A 292 -0.45 8.40 15.57
CA ALA A 292 0.51 8.11 14.50
C ALA A 292 1.92 7.96 15.08
N LEU A 293 2.55 6.80 14.90
CA LEU A 293 3.92 6.54 15.34
C LEU A 293 4.94 7.14 14.34
N PRO A 294 6.04 7.71 14.83
CA PRO A 294 7.19 8.01 13.97
C PRO A 294 7.83 6.71 13.46
N ARG A 295 8.43 6.75 12.26
CA ARG A 295 9.02 5.57 11.63
C ARG A 295 10.03 4.84 12.52
N SER A 296 10.80 5.58 13.31
CA SER A 296 11.76 5.04 14.27
C SER A 296 11.14 4.22 15.40
N ALA A 297 9.85 4.42 15.72
CA ALA A 297 9.15 3.69 16.77
C ALA A 297 8.42 2.42 16.26
N VAL A 298 8.26 2.28 14.95
CA VAL A 298 7.48 1.19 14.33
C VAL A 298 8.10 -0.18 14.66
N ALA A 299 9.41 -0.34 14.53
CA ALA A 299 10.09 -1.60 14.85
C ALA A 299 9.92 -2.00 16.33
N ALA A 300 9.97 -1.01 17.24
CA ALA A 300 9.73 -1.26 18.66
C ALA A 300 8.28 -1.66 18.94
N ALA A 301 7.31 -1.09 18.22
CA ALA A 301 5.90 -1.50 18.33
C ALA A 301 5.70 -2.95 17.92
N TYR A 302 6.27 -3.40 16.79
CA TYR A 302 6.25 -4.82 16.41
C TYR A 302 6.92 -5.72 17.46
N ALA A 303 8.10 -5.31 17.97
CA ALA A 303 8.84 -6.09 18.96
C ALA A 303 8.10 -6.21 20.31
N SER A 304 7.22 -5.27 20.65
CA SER A 304 6.43 -5.29 21.89
C SER A 304 5.12 -6.08 21.76
N ALA A 305 4.64 -6.36 20.55
CA ALA A 305 3.41 -7.11 20.31
C ALA A 305 3.65 -8.63 20.31
N ASP A 306 2.65 -9.40 20.71
CA ASP A 306 2.61 -10.86 20.58
C ASP A 306 2.12 -11.28 19.20
N ALA A 307 1.19 -10.51 18.62
CA ALA A 307 0.76 -10.63 17.24
C ALA A 307 0.30 -9.27 16.68
N MET A 308 0.41 -9.12 15.37
CA MET A 308 -0.25 -8.02 14.65
C MET A 308 -1.58 -8.51 14.07
N ILE A 309 -2.58 -7.64 13.98
CA ILE A 309 -3.87 -7.97 13.37
C ILE A 309 -4.23 -7.05 12.21
N LEU A 310 -4.67 -7.65 11.09
CA LEU A 310 -5.11 -6.97 9.87
C LEU A 310 -6.43 -7.59 9.36
N PRO A 311 -7.58 -7.26 9.96
CA PRO A 311 -8.88 -7.78 9.54
C PRO A 311 -9.44 -6.96 8.37
N SER A 312 -8.57 -6.61 7.40
CA SER A 312 -8.92 -5.74 6.28
C SER A 312 -10.08 -6.29 5.47
N LEU A 313 -11.09 -5.47 5.22
CA LEU A 313 -12.19 -5.79 4.31
C LEU A 313 -11.70 -5.81 2.86
N SER A 314 -10.78 -4.91 2.54
CA SER A 314 -10.12 -4.81 1.23
C SER A 314 -8.78 -4.08 1.37
N ASP A 315 -7.74 -4.67 0.80
CA ASP A 315 -6.45 -4.04 0.60
C ASP A 315 -5.78 -4.66 -0.62
N GLY A 316 -5.14 -3.86 -1.46
CA GLY A 316 -4.41 -4.38 -2.61
C GLY A 316 -3.28 -5.32 -2.19
N PHE A 317 -2.48 -4.87 -1.21
CA PHE A 317 -1.45 -5.65 -0.53
C PHE A 317 -0.98 -4.88 0.72
N ALA A 318 -1.22 -5.44 1.89
CA ALA A 318 -0.78 -4.82 3.13
C ALA A 318 0.70 -5.14 3.41
N ILE A 319 1.59 -4.26 2.99
CA ILE A 319 3.05 -4.41 3.18
C ILE A 319 3.44 -4.56 4.65
N THR A 320 2.61 -4.06 5.57
CA THR A 320 2.78 -4.19 7.02
C THR A 320 2.85 -5.65 7.49
N GLN A 321 2.31 -6.61 6.74
CA GLN A 321 2.50 -8.04 7.03
C GLN A 321 3.97 -8.43 6.92
N LEU A 322 4.65 -8.01 5.86
CA LEU A 322 6.07 -8.28 5.65
C LEU A 322 6.93 -7.56 6.68
N GLU A 323 6.56 -6.31 7.02
CA GLU A 323 7.23 -5.55 8.08
C GLU A 323 7.11 -6.26 9.43
N SER A 324 5.92 -6.75 9.77
CA SER A 324 5.66 -7.49 11.00
C SER A 324 6.50 -8.76 11.10
N LEU A 325 6.46 -9.60 10.06
CA LEU A 325 7.22 -10.86 10.01
C LEU A 325 8.73 -10.62 10.05
N ALA A 326 9.24 -9.60 9.36
CA ALA A 326 10.65 -9.21 9.43
C ALA A 326 11.08 -8.80 10.84
N ASN A 327 10.15 -8.27 11.66
CA ASN A 327 10.36 -7.98 13.07
C ASN A 327 9.97 -9.14 14.01
N GLN A 328 9.77 -10.35 13.46
CA GLN A 328 9.45 -11.56 14.21
C GLN A 328 8.12 -11.48 15.00
N CYS A 329 7.19 -10.63 14.55
CA CYS A 329 5.84 -10.51 15.07
C CYS A 329 4.87 -11.25 14.12
N PRO A 330 4.22 -12.36 14.55
CA PRO A 330 3.27 -13.09 13.71
C PRO A 330 2.02 -12.26 13.43
N VAL A 331 1.27 -12.65 12.39
CA VAL A 331 0.16 -11.81 11.90
C VAL A 331 -1.15 -12.60 11.87
N ILE A 332 -2.21 -12.03 12.41
CA ILE A 332 -3.59 -12.43 12.17
C ILE A 332 -4.09 -11.61 10.99
N ALA A 333 -4.41 -12.24 9.86
CA ALA A 333 -4.77 -11.53 8.64
C ALA A 333 -6.03 -12.07 7.97
N SER A 334 -6.77 -11.16 7.33
CA SER A 334 -7.80 -11.55 6.37
C SER A 334 -7.16 -12.01 5.05
N GLN A 335 -7.89 -12.79 4.26
CA GLN A 335 -7.49 -13.16 2.90
C GLN A 335 -7.62 -12.00 1.90
N ASN A 336 -8.06 -10.82 2.35
CA ASN A 336 -8.36 -9.66 1.52
C ASN A 336 -7.25 -8.59 1.55
N CYS A 337 -6.04 -8.93 2.04
CA CYS A 337 -4.98 -7.95 2.21
C CYS A 337 -3.59 -8.40 1.73
N GLY A 338 -3.53 -9.48 0.97
CA GLY A 338 -2.29 -10.08 0.44
C GLY A 338 -2.18 -11.56 0.78
N ASP A 339 -1.29 -12.25 0.07
CA ASP A 339 -1.09 -13.70 0.20
C ASP A 339 0.24 -13.97 0.93
N VAL A 340 0.41 -13.40 2.13
CA VAL A 340 1.66 -13.42 2.89
C VAL A 340 1.60 -14.43 4.04
N ILE A 341 0.42 -14.60 4.65
CA ILE A 341 0.27 -15.39 5.86
C ILE A 341 -0.10 -16.83 5.52
N GLU A 342 0.62 -17.74 6.13
CA GLU A 342 0.35 -19.19 6.14
C GLU A 342 -0.08 -19.58 7.55
N HIS A 343 -1.33 -20.06 7.69
CA HIS A 343 -1.96 -20.37 8.96
C HIS A 343 -1.14 -21.42 9.74
N GLY A 344 -0.85 -21.15 11.01
CA GLY A 344 -0.04 -22.02 11.89
C GLY A 344 1.47 -22.02 11.58
N ILE A 345 1.94 -21.24 10.60
CA ILE A 345 3.36 -21.16 10.23
C ILE A 345 3.96 -19.80 10.58
N ASN A 346 3.39 -18.73 10.05
CA ASN A 346 3.86 -17.38 10.34
C ASN A 346 2.75 -16.45 10.88
N GLY A 347 1.59 -17.02 11.18
CA GLY A 347 0.43 -16.33 11.72
C GLY A 347 -0.86 -17.13 11.56
N TRP A 348 -1.98 -16.43 11.58
CA TRP A 348 -3.33 -17.01 11.50
C TRP A 348 -4.14 -16.32 10.42
N LEU A 349 -4.93 -17.10 9.68
CA LEU A 349 -5.86 -16.57 8.68
C LEU A 349 -7.27 -16.51 9.27
N LEU A 350 -7.94 -15.40 9.06
CA LEU A 350 -9.35 -15.24 9.38
C LEU A 350 -10.19 -15.92 8.30
N ASP A 351 -11.03 -16.87 8.68
CA ASP A 351 -11.94 -17.59 7.76
C ASP A 351 -12.98 -16.65 7.16
N ASN A 352 -13.46 -15.72 7.97
CA ASN A 352 -14.33 -14.60 7.58
C ASN A 352 -14.09 -13.40 8.50
N LEU A 353 -14.82 -12.31 8.27
CA LEU A 353 -14.62 -11.06 8.99
C LEU A 353 -15.76 -10.75 9.98
N GLU A 354 -16.54 -11.75 10.40
CA GLU A 354 -17.51 -11.53 11.47
C GLU A 354 -16.80 -11.39 12.81
N PRO A 355 -17.29 -10.52 13.70
CA PRO A 355 -16.64 -10.24 14.99
C PRO A 355 -16.34 -11.47 15.82
N GLU A 356 -17.23 -12.46 15.80
CA GLU A 356 -17.07 -13.74 16.51
C GLU A 356 -15.89 -14.54 15.99
N THR A 357 -15.71 -14.59 14.66
CA THR A 357 -14.57 -15.28 14.04
C THR A 357 -13.27 -14.55 14.35
N ILE A 358 -13.26 -13.22 14.29
CA ILE A 358 -12.09 -12.40 14.65
C ILE A 358 -11.71 -12.68 16.12
N ALA A 359 -12.68 -12.67 17.03
CA ALA A 359 -12.47 -12.95 18.45
C ALA A 359 -11.93 -14.36 18.69
N ALA A 360 -12.49 -15.35 18.04
CA ALA A 360 -12.04 -16.75 18.15
C ALA A 360 -10.59 -16.91 17.65
N THR A 361 -10.24 -16.34 16.49
CA THR A 361 -8.86 -16.42 15.96
C THR A 361 -7.86 -15.63 16.84
N ILE A 362 -8.28 -14.52 17.48
CA ILE A 362 -7.42 -13.84 18.46
C ILE A 362 -7.15 -14.73 19.68
N GLN A 363 -8.15 -15.47 20.16
CA GLN A 363 -7.97 -16.43 21.27
C GLN A 363 -7.06 -17.59 20.86
N GLU A 364 -7.27 -18.18 19.69
CA GLU A 364 -6.38 -19.19 19.13
C GLU A 364 -4.94 -18.68 19.07
N ALA A 365 -4.73 -17.47 18.57
CA ALA A 365 -3.40 -16.86 18.51
C ALA A 365 -2.78 -16.68 19.90
N MET A 366 -3.55 -16.27 20.90
CA MET A 366 -3.09 -16.18 22.28
C MET A 366 -2.65 -17.53 22.82
N GLU A 367 -3.36 -18.60 22.51
CA GLU A 367 -3.07 -19.96 23.01
C GLU A 367 -1.88 -20.59 22.28
N THR A 368 -1.74 -20.36 20.96
CA THR A 368 -0.80 -21.10 20.10
C THR A 368 0.41 -20.28 19.63
N HIS A 369 0.53 -18.98 19.98
CA HIS A 369 1.64 -18.12 19.48
C HIS A 369 3.03 -18.66 19.86
N GLY A 370 3.16 -19.38 20.96
CA GLY A 370 4.40 -20.02 21.40
C GLY A 370 4.80 -21.25 20.57
N GLU A 371 3.88 -21.82 19.81
CA GLU A 371 4.09 -23.01 18.97
C GLU A 371 4.62 -22.68 17.57
N LEU A 372 4.51 -21.41 17.16
CA LEU A 372 4.99 -20.98 15.85
C LEU A 372 6.51 -21.14 15.73
N PRO A 373 7.02 -21.54 14.55
CA PRO A 373 8.46 -21.68 14.32
C PRO A 373 9.21 -20.36 14.54
N ARG A 374 10.43 -20.46 15.06
CA ARG A 374 11.31 -19.30 15.26
C ARG A 374 12.69 -19.58 14.63
N PRO A 375 13.21 -18.71 13.77
CA PRO A 375 12.59 -17.45 13.29
C PRO A 375 11.33 -17.69 12.45
N LEU A 376 10.41 -16.70 12.47
CA LEU A 376 9.20 -16.76 11.63
C LEU A 376 9.57 -16.76 10.15
N PRO A 377 9.05 -17.68 9.33
CA PRO A 377 9.22 -17.64 7.90
C PRO A 377 8.64 -16.34 7.32
N THR A 378 9.49 -15.58 6.65
CA THR A 378 9.09 -14.33 5.99
C THR A 378 9.24 -14.54 4.48
N PRO A 379 8.15 -14.45 3.70
CA PRO A 379 8.25 -14.51 2.25
C PRO A 379 9.19 -13.40 1.74
N THR A 380 10.11 -13.79 0.87
CA THR A 380 11.03 -12.84 0.23
C THR A 380 10.48 -12.45 -1.13
N PHE A 381 10.12 -11.19 -1.27
CA PHE A 381 9.77 -10.60 -2.56
C PHE A 381 10.93 -9.69 -2.97
N ASP A 382 11.88 -10.24 -3.76
CA ASP A 382 13.11 -9.54 -4.14
C ASP A 382 12.86 -8.57 -5.29
N ILE A 383 13.64 -7.48 -5.30
CA ILE A 383 13.55 -6.45 -6.33
C ILE A 383 14.04 -6.96 -7.70
N GLY A 384 14.93 -7.97 -7.72
CA GLY A 384 15.36 -8.63 -8.95
C GLY A 384 14.21 -9.44 -9.56
N ASP A 385 13.50 -10.22 -8.74
CA ASP A 385 12.34 -11.00 -9.18
C ASP A 385 11.22 -10.11 -9.72
N LEU A 386 10.98 -8.94 -9.07
CA LEU A 386 10.09 -7.92 -9.58
C LEU A 386 10.46 -7.47 -10.98
N GLY A 387 11.76 -7.14 -11.19
CA GLY A 387 12.25 -6.70 -12.48
C GLY A 387 12.10 -7.77 -13.57
N HIS A 388 12.46 -9.02 -13.26
CA HIS A 388 12.29 -10.16 -14.17
C HIS A 388 10.81 -10.43 -14.48
N SER A 389 9.93 -10.35 -13.49
CA SER A 389 8.49 -10.52 -13.69
C SER A 389 7.91 -9.47 -14.63
N LEU A 390 8.39 -8.21 -14.56
CA LEU A 390 7.93 -7.13 -15.44
C LEU A 390 8.41 -7.32 -16.88
N ILE A 391 9.68 -7.61 -17.09
CA ILE A 391 10.23 -7.75 -18.46
C ILE A 391 9.70 -9.00 -19.17
N ASN A 392 9.32 -10.04 -18.42
CA ASN A 392 8.78 -11.30 -18.93
C ASN A 392 7.23 -11.31 -19.02
N LEU A 393 6.56 -10.17 -18.80
CA LEU A 393 5.13 -10.08 -19.07
C LEU A 393 4.83 -10.48 -20.52
N PRO A 394 3.85 -11.34 -20.82
CA PRO A 394 3.55 -11.78 -22.18
C PRO A 394 3.34 -10.60 -23.14
N GLU A 395 3.81 -10.66 -24.37
CA GLU A 395 3.48 -9.68 -25.39
C GLU A 395 1.99 -9.77 -25.73
N VAL A 396 1.42 -8.69 -26.25
CA VAL A 396 0.06 -8.70 -26.78
C VAL A 396 0.13 -9.26 -28.19
N ASN A 397 -0.57 -10.37 -28.44
CA ASN A 397 -0.74 -10.92 -29.79
C ASN A 397 -1.68 -10.04 -30.60
#